data_58714be990c6783b831ed8affa8fdd99
#
_entry.id   58714be990c6783b831ed8affa8fdd99
#
_cell.length_a   1.000
_cell.length_b   1.000
_cell.length_c   1.000
_cell.angle_alpha   90.00
_cell.angle_beta   90.00
_cell.angle_gamma   90.00
#
_symmetry.space_group_name_H-M   'P 1'
#
loop_
_entity.id
_entity.type
_entity.pdbx_description
1 polymer ?
#
loop_
_entity_poly.entity_id
_entity_poly.type
_entity_poly.pdbx_seq_one_letter_code
_entity_poly.pdbx_strand_id
1 'polypeptide(L)'
;MKELEIIYEDKDVLVIRKEAGIPVQSARVGAKDCESLLKNYLYGKNPKGGAPYLGLIHRLDQPVEGLVVFALNPKAAAALSKQSAGKEMQKTYLAVRHSVDKCPHPVPNEEKFCGKPVDNVENLVENWNECVDYLWKDGKNNRSEMVQEGHAGAKKAVLRYRILKRVDNLEMLEIRLETGRHHQIRVQMAGRGTPLVGDRKYGKVENYVDNVDNLLAKQVFAHFYYISGPHSYQQVAVHTIF
;
A
#
# COMPACT_ATOMS: atom_id res chain seq x y z
N MET A 1 -2.67 -13.74 -21.79
CA MET A 1 -1.88 -12.84 -20.94
C MET A 1 -2.88 -11.89 -20.30
N LYS A 2 -2.97 -11.81 -18.99
CA LYS A 2 -3.75 -10.74 -18.36
C LYS A 2 -3.03 -9.43 -18.68
N GLU A 3 -3.66 -8.58 -19.45
CA GLU A 3 -3.19 -7.25 -19.79
C GLU A 3 -3.34 -6.36 -18.55
N LEU A 4 -2.49 -5.32 -18.47
CA LEU A 4 -2.64 -4.31 -17.42
C LEU A 4 -4.03 -3.70 -17.51
N GLU A 5 -4.76 -3.68 -16.43
CA GLU A 5 -6.06 -3.03 -16.35
C GLU A 5 -5.86 -1.51 -16.24
N ILE A 6 -6.18 -0.79 -17.31
CA ILE A 6 -6.15 0.68 -17.34
C ILE A 6 -7.48 1.16 -16.78
N ILE A 7 -7.41 1.89 -15.65
CA ILE A 7 -8.58 2.44 -14.95
C ILE A 7 -8.90 3.84 -15.46
N TYR A 8 -7.87 4.61 -15.79
CA TYR A 8 -8.03 5.97 -16.32
C TYR A 8 -6.85 6.33 -17.21
N GLU A 9 -7.11 7.04 -18.29
CA GLU A 9 -6.10 7.61 -19.18
C GLU A 9 -6.59 8.90 -19.78
N ASP A 10 -5.77 9.96 -19.71
CA ASP A 10 -5.94 11.18 -20.46
C ASP A 10 -4.59 11.62 -21.08
N LYS A 11 -4.47 12.86 -21.52
CA LYS A 11 -3.22 13.40 -22.10
C LYS A 11 -2.08 13.56 -21.10
N ASP A 12 -2.38 13.62 -19.81
CA ASP A 12 -1.45 13.98 -18.74
C ASP A 12 -1.19 12.80 -17.77
N VAL A 13 -2.20 11.96 -17.54
CA VAL A 13 -2.20 10.95 -16.46
C VAL A 13 -2.68 9.59 -16.96
N LEU A 14 -2.05 8.54 -16.48
CA LEU A 14 -2.47 7.15 -16.67
C LEU A 14 -2.53 6.45 -15.31
N VAL A 15 -3.66 5.84 -15.01
CA VAL A 15 -3.89 5.07 -13.79
C VAL A 15 -4.16 3.63 -14.15
N ILE A 16 -3.43 2.73 -13.52
CA ILE A 16 -3.62 1.28 -13.69
C ILE A 16 -3.99 0.62 -12.39
N ARG A 17 -4.66 -0.52 -12.47
CA ARG A 17 -4.69 -1.51 -11.41
C ARG A 17 -3.51 -2.44 -11.57
N LYS A 18 -2.57 -2.36 -10.65
CA LYS A 18 -1.44 -3.29 -10.56
C LYS A 18 -1.90 -4.57 -9.87
N GLU A 19 -1.74 -5.71 -10.50
CA GLU A 19 -1.98 -7.00 -9.87
C GLU A 19 -0.88 -7.35 -8.85
N ALA A 20 -1.23 -8.19 -7.86
CA ALA A 20 -0.27 -8.78 -6.95
C ALA A 20 0.77 -9.63 -7.72
N GLY A 21 2.03 -9.59 -7.26
CA GLY A 21 3.12 -10.35 -7.88
C GLY A 21 3.87 -9.64 -9.01
N ILE A 22 3.31 -8.59 -9.62
CA ILE A 22 3.97 -7.79 -10.65
C ILE A 22 4.64 -6.58 -10.00
N PRO A 23 5.95 -6.34 -10.17
CA PRO A 23 6.59 -5.12 -9.68
C PRO A 23 6.17 -3.92 -10.50
N VAL A 24 6.10 -2.74 -9.89
CA VAL A 24 5.85 -1.50 -10.62
C VAL A 24 7.02 -1.19 -11.57
N GLN A 25 8.24 -1.39 -11.09
CA GLN A 25 9.49 -1.21 -11.82
C GLN A 25 10.50 -2.27 -11.38
N SER A 26 11.25 -2.84 -12.31
CA SER A 26 12.30 -3.82 -12.03
C SER A 26 13.66 -3.33 -12.52
N ALA A 27 14.70 -3.60 -11.73
CA ALA A 27 16.08 -3.40 -12.17
C ALA A 27 16.60 -4.53 -13.07
N ARG A 28 15.87 -5.65 -13.19
CA ARG A 28 16.26 -6.79 -14.03
C ARG A 28 15.87 -6.54 -15.47
N VAL A 29 16.86 -6.56 -16.36
CA VAL A 29 16.62 -6.47 -17.80
C VAL A 29 15.73 -7.64 -18.26
N GLY A 30 14.68 -7.33 -19.03
CA GLY A 30 13.74 -8.33 -19.55
C GLY A 30 12.69 -8.83 -18.53
N ALA A 31 12.71 -8.35 -17.28
CA ALA A 31 11.65 -8.67 -16.33
C ALA A 31 10.35 -7.95 -16.71
N LYS A 32 9.24 -8.67 -16.60
CA LYS A 32 7.90 -8.06 -16.72
C LYS A 32 7.64 -7.17 -15.51
N ASP A 33 7.46 -5.89 -15.76
CA ASP A 33 6.99 -4.91 -14.78
C ASP A 33 5.96 -3.96 -15.40
N CYS A 34 5.25 -3.22 -14.56
CA CYS A 34 4.21 -2.31 -15.04
C CYS A 34 4.76 -1.23 -15.97
N GLU A 35 5.94 -0.69 -15.66
CA GLU A 35 6.55 0.37 -16.46
C GLU A 35 6.86 -0.10 -17.89
N SER A 36 7.48 -1.27 -18.04
CA SER A 36 7.82 -1.85 -19.34
C SER A 36 6.57 -2.18 -20.17
N LEU A 37 5.55 -2.76 -19.52
CA LEU A 37 4.28 -3.07 -20.19
C LEU A 37 3.56 -1.81 -20.67
N LEU A 38 3.54 -0.76 -19.86
CA LEU A 38 2.92 0.52 -20.22
C LEU A 38 3.69 1.26 -21.32
N LYS A 39 5.02 1.24 -21.29
CA LYS A 39 5.82 1.81 -22.38
C LYS A 39 5.52 1.12 -23.70
N ASN A 40 5.40 -0.21 -23.71
CA ASN A 40 5.01 -0.95 -24.92
C ASN A 40 3.59 -0.60 -25.37
N TYR A 41 2.65 -0.48 -24.45
CA TYR A 41 1.28 -0.06 -24.77
C TYR A 41 1.24 1.35 -25.40
N LEU A 42 1.91 2.31 -24.80
CA LEU A 42 1.97 3.69 -25.32
C LEU A 42 2.69 3.78 -26.67
N TYR A 43 3.78 3.01 -26.83
CA TYR A 43 4.47 2.91 -28.11
C TYR A 43 3.57 2.34 -29.20
N GLY A 44 2.78 1.33 -28.89
CA GLY A 44 1.80 0.75 -29.83
C GLY A 44 0.73 1.75 -30.29
N LYS A 45 0.36 2.72 -29.43
CA LYS A 45 -0.57 3.81 -29.82
C LYS A 45 0.04 4.85 -30.76
N ASN A 46 1.33 5.13 -30.64
CA ASN A 46 2.02 6.12 -31.46
C ASN A 46 3.46 5.67 -31.80
N PRO A 47 3.62 4.70 -32.70
CA PRO A 47 4.95 4.18 -33.05
C PRO A 47 5.88 5.22 -33.70
N LYS A 48 5.31 6.22 -34.36
CA LYS A 48 6.06 7.30 -35.02
C LYS A 48 6.52 8.38 -34.04
N GLY A 49 5.98 8.43 -32.83
CA GLY A 49 6.30 9.43 -31.80
C GLY A 49 7.59 9.15 -31.02
N GLY A 50 8.29 8.06 -31.31
CA GLY A 50 9.50 7.67 -30.59
C GLY A 50 9.20 7.01 -29.23
N ALA A 51 10.20 7.00 -28.35
CA ALA A 51 10.05 6.39 -27.03
C ALA A 51 9.08 7.20 -26.16
N PRO A 52 7.99 6.60 -25.64
CA PRO A 52 6.99 7.32 -24.86
C PRO A 52 7.58 7.75 -23.51
N TYR A 53 7.22 8.97 -23.09
CA TYR A 53 7.49 9.40 -21.73
C TYR A 53 6.54 8.69 -20.77
N LEU A 54 7.06 8.19 -19.64
CA LEU A 54 6.29 7.62 -18.55
C LEU A 54 6.95 7.97 -17.22
N GLY A 55 6.32 8.88 -16.46
CA GLY A 55 6.80 9.34 -15.15
C GLY A 55 6.15 8.55 -14.02
N LEU A 56 6.96 7.87 -13.21
CA LEU A 56 6.49 7.14 -12.04
C LEU A 56 6.29 8.09 -10.85
N ILE A 57 5.08 8.17 -10.31
CA ILE A 57 4.72 9.08 -9.23
C ILE A 57 4.87 8.41 -7.86
N HIS A 58 4.43 7.17 -7.74
CA HIS A 58 4.58 6.37 -6.53
C HIS A 58 4.67 4.88 -6.87
N ARG A 59 5.01 4.05 -5.89
CA ARG A 59 5.16 2.61 -6.07
C ARG A 59 4.34 1.86 -5.04
N LEU A 60 3.93 0.66 -5.43
CA LEU A 60 3.44 -0.39 -4.55
C LEU A 60 4.46 -1.51 -4.50
N ASP A 61 4.54 -2.21 -3.37
CA ASP A 61 5.38 -3.39 -3.23
C ASP A 61 4.92 -4.48 -4.21
N GLN A 62 5.83 -5.37 -4.60
CA GLN A 62 5.52 -6.41 -5.59
C GLN A 62 4.32 -7.29 -5.20
N PRO A 63 4.20 -7.80 -3.95
CA PRO A 63 3.06 -8.65 -3.57
C PRO A 63 1.74 -7.89 -3.43
N VAL A 64 1.77 -6.59 -3.52
CA VAL A 64 0.64 -5.70 -3.25
C VAL A 64 -0.13 -5.42 -4.53
N GLU A 65 -1.45 -5.52 -4.47
CA GLU A 65 -2.37 -5.09 -5.51
C GLU A 65 -2.89 -3.68 -5.25
N GLY A 66 -3.20 -2.90 -6.29
CA GLY A 66 -3.81 -1.58 -6.13
C GLY A 66 -3.55 -0.62 -7.28
N LEU A 67 -4.04 0.60 -7.12
CA LEU A 67 -3.91 1.64 -8.14
C LEU A 67 -2.51 2.25 -8.14
N VAL A 68 -1.95 2.42 -9.34
CA VAL A 68 -0.68 3.13 -9.55
C VAL A 68 -0.88 4.22 -10.59
N VAL A 69 -0.40 5.42 -10.24
CA VAL A 69 -0.50 6.62 -11.06
C VAL A 69 0.82 6.86 -11.77
N PHE A 70 0.74 7.09 -13.07
CA PHE A 70 1.85 7.50 -13.92
C PHE A 70 1.52 8.83 -14.59
N ALA A 71 2.55 9.63 -14.87
CA ALA A 71 2.43 10.83 -15.66
C ALA A 71 2.85 10.55 -17.11
N LEU A 72 2.13 11.07 -18.07
CA LEU A 72 2.40 10.91 -19.51
C LEU A 72 3.27 12.03 -20.10
N ASN A 73 3.60 13.03 -19.31
CA ASN A 73 4.53 14.09 -19.71
C ASN A 73 5.27 14.69 -18.47
N PRO A 74 6.41 15.40 -18.70
CA PRO A 74 7.22 15.95 -17.60
C PRO A 74 6.48 16.98 -16.74
N LYS A 75 5.57 17.77 -17.31
CA LYS A 75 4.80 18.80 -16.58
C LYS A 75 3.85 18.13 -15.58
N ALA A 76 3.12 17.13 -16.01
CA ALA A 76 2.25 16.34 -15.13
C ALA A 76 3.05 15.61 -14.05
N ALA A 77 4.23 15.05 -14.41
CA ALA A 77 5.11 14.37 -13.45
C ALA A 77 5.57 15.34 -12.34
N ALA A 78 5.98 16.54 -12.69
CA ALA A 78 6.39 17.55 -11.72
C ALA A 78 5.24 17.96 -10.79
N ALA A 79 4.04 18.21 -11.35
CA ALA A 79 2.85 18.58 -10.58
C ALA A 79 2.41 17.47 -9.61
N LEU A 80 2.28 16.23 -10.09
CA LEU A 80 1.88 15.09 -9.27
C LEU A 80 2.93 14.73 -8.22
N SER A 81 4.22 14.85 -8.55
CA SER A 81 5.31 14.64 -7.57
C SER A 81 5.27 15.67 -6.46
N LYS A 82 4.99 16.94 -6.79
CA LYS A 82 4.81 18.02 -5.79
C LYS A 82 3.63 17.72 -4.89
N GLN A 83 2.48 17.33 -5.43
CA GLN A 83 1.30 16.97 -4.65
C GLN A 83 1.56 15.75 -3.74
N SER A 84 2.26 14.74 -4.25
CA SER A 84 2.64 13.57 -3.45
C SER A 84 3.59 13.92 -2.30
N ALA A 85 4.55 14.82 -2.53
CA ALA A 85 5.49 15.32 -1.51
C ALA A 85 4.80 16.25 -0.50
N GLY A 86 3.89 17.10 -0.97
CA GLY A 86 3.11 18.05 -0.16
C GLY A 86 1.98 17.40 0.65
N LYS A 87 1.80 16.07 0.58
CA LYS A 87 0.72 15.31 1.22
C LYS A 87 -0.70 15.68 0.72
N GLU A 88 -0.80 16.36 -0.41
CA GLU A 88 -2.08 16.68 -1.04
C GLU A 88 -2.68 15.42 -1.68
N MET A 89 -1.85 14.48 -2.09
CA MET A 89 -2.27 13.17 -2.58
C MET A 89 -2.53 12.24 -1.40
N GLN A 90 -3.79 12.02 -1.05
CA GLN A 90 -4.16 11.06 -0.01
C GLN A 90 -4.05 9.64 -0.54
N LYS A 91 -3.34 8.79 0.20
CA LYS A 91 -3.16 7.37 -0.10
C LYS A 91 -3.85 6.55 0.97
N THR A 92 -4.92 5.87 0.59
CA THR A 92 -5.66 4.98 1.47
C THR A 92 -5.37 3.52 1.10
N TYR A 93 -5.09 2.70 2.10
CA TYR A 93 -4.77 1.29 1.94
C TYR A 93 -5.78 0.45 2.73
N LEU A 94 -6.12 -0.70 2.19
CA LEU A 94 -6.84 -1.75 2.91
C LEU A 94 -5.87 -2.87 3.24
N ALA A 95 -5.96 -3.39 4.45
CA ALA A 95 -5.14 -4.50 4.89
C ALA A 95 -5.93 -5.40 5.83
N VAL A 96 -5.57 -6.67 5.88
CA VAL A 96 -6.13 -7.62 6.83
C VAL A 96 -5.02 -8.06 7.79
N ARG A 97 -5.32 -8.04 9.09
CA ARG A 97 -4.43 -8.55 10.14
C ARG A 97 -5.17 -9.50 11.07
N HIS A 98 -4.44 -10.24 11.88
CA HIS A 98 -5.03 -10.96 13.02
C HIS A 98 -5.41 -9.98 14.14
N SER A 99 -6.52 -10.27 14.83
CA SER A 99 -6.95 -9.50 15.99
C SER A 99 -5.90 -9.58 17.11
N VAL A 100 -5.71 -8.48 17.81
CA VAL A 100 -4.76 -8.39 18.94
C VAL A 100 -5.12 -9.36 20.05
N ASP A 101 -6.40 -9.59 20.30
CA ASP A 101 -6.90 -10.44 21.40
C ASP A 101 -6.48 -11.92 21.28
N LYS A 102 -6.00 -12.35 20.11
CA LYS A 102 -5.55 -13.72 19.85
C LYS A 102 -4.12 -13.78 19.31
N CYS A 103 -3.33 -12.73 19.49
CA CYS A 103 -1.94 -12.75 19.08
C CYS A 103 -1.14 -13.67 20.03
N PRO A 104 -0.47 -14.72 19.53
CA PRO A 104 0.21 -15.71 20.39
C PRO A 104 1.47 -15.18 21.08
N HIS A 105 1.85 -13.93 20.83
CA HIS A 105 3.02 -13.31 21.43
C HIS A 105 2.65 -12.03 22.16
N PRO A 106 2.97 -11.91 23.47
CA PRO A 106 2.78 -10.67 24.19
C PRO A 106 3.60 -9.55 23.52
N VAL A 107 2.93 -8.45 23.22
CA VAL A 107 3.58 -7.28 22.66
C VAL A 107 4.38 -6.62 23.80
N PRO A 108 5.70 -6.40 23.65
CA PRO A 108 6.44 -5.65 24.66
C PRO A 108 5.85 -4.24 24.76
N ASN A 109 5.41 -3.84 25.96
CA ASN A 109 4.79 -2.56 26.29
C ASN A 109 3.32 -2.41 25.85
N GLU A 110 2.43 -3.32 26.28
CA GLU A 110 0.98 -3.29 26.03
C GLU A 110 0.31 -1.95 26.42
N GLU A 111 0.79 -1.24 27.41
CA GLU A 111 0.19 0.03 27.87
C GLU A 111 0.25 1.17 26.86
N LYS A 112 1.12 1.10 25.83
CA LYS A 112 1.27 2.15 24.81
C LYS A 112 0.59 1.84 23.47
N PHE A 113 0.15 0.60 23.24
CA PHE A 113 -0.22 0.13 21.91
C PHE A 113 -1.66 -0.35 21.75
N CYS A 114 -2.37 -0.54 22.86
CA CYS A 114 -3.74 -1.03 22.80
C CYS A 114 -4.72 0.13 22.81
N GLY A 115 -5.33 0.41 21.67
CA GLY A 115 -6.64 1.06 21.70
C GLY A 115 -7.57 0.12 22.49
N LYS A 116 -8.37 0.68 23.41
CA LYS A 116 -9.30 -0.08 24.27
C LYS A 116 -10.07 -1.10 23.44
N PRO A 117 -10.36 -2.31 23.98
CA PRO A 117 -11.26 -3.25 23.33
C PRO A 117 -12.56 -2.53 22.97
N VAL A 118 -12.94 -2.55 21.72
CA VAL A 118 -14.19 -1.92 21.27
C VAL A 118 -15.22 -3.02 21.16
N ASP A 119 -16.07 -3.10 22.18
CA ASP A 119 -17.11 -4.11 22.28
C ASP A 119 -18.30 -3.88 21.32
N ASN A 120 -18.31 -2.76 20.59
CA ASN A 120 -19.44 -2.37 19.73
C ASN A 120 -18.96 -2.02 18.31
N VAL A 121 -19.44 -2.77 17.32
CA VAL A 121 -19.04 -2.63 15.90
C VAL A 121 -19.37 -1.23 15.34
N GLU A 122 -20.40 -0.57 15.84
CA GLU A 122 -20.81 0.77 15.39
C GLU A 122 -19.79 1.86 15.73
N ASN A 123 -18.99 1.70 16.80
CA ASN A 123 -17.96 2.65 17.21
C ASN A 123 -16.58 2.40 16.57
N LEU A 124 -16.39 1.31 15.82
CA LEU A 124 -15.09 0.98 15.21
C LEU A 124 -14.71 1.94 14.09
N VAL A 125 -15.68 2.47 13.37
CA VAL A 125 -15.44 3.24 12.13
C VAL A 125 -14.93 4.66 12.39
N GLU A 126 -15.23 5.24 13.54
CA GLU A 126 -14.86 6.64 13.86
C GLU A 126 -13.50 6.78 14.54
N ASN A 127 -12.99 5.73 15.17
CA ASN A 127 -11.75 5.80 15.95
C ASN A 127 -10.49 5.50 15.11
N TRP A 128 -9.73 6.56 14.82
CA TRP A 128 -8.42 6.44 14.19
C TRP A 128 -7.34 6.21 15.25
N ASN A 129 -6.54 5.17 15.01
CA ASN A 129 -5.33 4.88 15.77
C ASN A 129 -4.13 5.45 15.03
N GLU A 130 -3.20 6.10 15.74
CA GLU A 130 -1.97 6.62 15.15
C GLU A 130 -0.79 5.73 15.53
N CYS A 131 0.07 5.46 14.56
CA CYS A 131 1.33 4.76 14.74
C CYS A 131 2.49 5.67 14.37
N VAL A 132 3.31 6.00 15.34
CA VAL A 132 4.53 6.79 15.17
C VAL A 132 5.72 5.92 15.57
N ASP A 133 6.61 5.65 14.63
CA ASP A 133 7.79 4.81 14.83
C ASP A 133 8.97 5.35 14.03
N TYR A 134 10.14 4.76 14.26
CA TYR A 134 11.35 5.00 13.48
C TYR A 134 11.73 3.73 12.74
N LEU A 135 11.88 3.84 11.42
CA LEU A 135 12.21 2.73 10.55
C LEU A 135 13.60 2.90 9.95
N TRP A 136 14.40 1.86 10.07
CA TRP A 136 15.68 1.73 9.42
C TRP A 136 15.59 0.72 8.27
N LYS A 137 16.17 1.07 7.10
CA LYS A 137 16.17 0.23 5.91
C LYS A 137 17.50 -0.50 5.78
N ASP A 138 17.46 -1.83 5.83
CA ASP A 138 18.55 -2.68 5.39
C ASP A 138 18.48 -2.85 3.86
N GLY A 139 19.38 -2.16 3.17
CA GLY A 139 19.45 -2.22 1.70
C GLY A 139 19.92 -3.56 1.16
N LYS A 140 20.77 -4.30 1.92
CA LYS A 140 21.32 -5.59 1.48
C LYS A 140 20.23 -6.67 1.44
N ASN A 141 19.43 -6.74 2.49
CA ASN A 141 18.37 -7.74 2.64
C ASN A 141 17.02 -7.27 2.11
N ASN A 142 16.95 -6.04 1.57
CA ASN A 142 15.71 -5.42 1.13
C ASN A 142 14.60 -5.48 2.20
N ARG A 143 14.98 -5.27 3.48
CA ARG A 143 14.08 -5.26 4.65
C ARG A 143 14.09 -3.89 5.30
N SER A 144 13.10 -3.65 6.14
CA SER A 144 13.10 -2.52 7.08
C SER A 144 12.76 -3.04 8.47
N GLU A 145 13.20 -2.33 9.49
CA GLU A 145 13.02 -2.72 10.89
C GLU A 145 12.58 -1.51 11.69
N MET A 146 11.76 -1.75 12.72
CA MET A 146 11.48 -0.75 13.74
C MET A 146 12.69 -0.64 14.66
N VAL A 147 13.16 0.59 14.84
CA VAL A 147 14.31 0.91 15.67
C VAL A 147 13.96 2.05 16.62
N GLN A 148 14.81 2.28 17.63
CA GLN A 148 14.63 3.40 18.53
C GLN A 148 14.92 4.73 17.84
N GLU A 149 14.32 5.80 18.36
CA GLU A 149 14.66 7.16 17.96
C GLU A 149 16.16 7.41 18.19
N GLY A 150 16.81 8.08 17.23
CA GLY A 150 18.26 8.32 17.28
C GLY A 150 19.12 7.24 16.62
N HIS A 151 18.57 6.10 16.22
CA HIS A 151 19.31 5.09 15.46
C HIS A 151 19.79 5.69 14.12
N ALA A 152 21.07 5.50 13.80
CA ALA A 152 21.70 6.05 12.59
C ALA A 152 20.98 5.57 11.32
N GLY A 153 20.53 6.52 10.49
CA GLY A 153 19.80 6.24 9.25
C GLY A 153 18.31 5.90 9.43
N ALA A 154 17.82 5.87 10.65
CA ALA A 154 16.39 5.73 10.91
C ALA A 154 15.60 6.94 10.43
N LYS A 155 14.37 6.71 9.99
CA LYS A 155 13.45 7.75 9.54
C LYS A 155 12.11 7.62 10.24
N LYS A 156 11.58 8.73 10.73
CA LYS A 156 10.25 8.77 11.33
C LYS A 156 9.21 8.27 10.31
N ALA A 157 8.33 7.40 10.78
CA ALA A 157 7.24 6.78 10.01
C ALA A 157 5.92 6.99 10.77
N VAL A 158 4.95 7.61 10.10
CA VAL A 158 3.64 7.91 10.68
C VAL A 158 2.55 7.38 9.77
N LEU A 159 1.65 6.59 10.33
CA LEU A 159 0.43 6.17 9.70
C LEU A 159 -0.73 6.26 10.69
N ARG A 160 -1.94 6.37 10.14
CA ARG A 160 -3.18 6.20 10.90
C ARG A 160 -3.96 5.04 10.33
N TYR A 161 -4.65 4.30 11.21
CA TYR A 161 -5.52 3.23 10.79
C TYR A 161 -6.80 3.20 11.62
N ARG A 162 -7.85 2.65 11.04
CA ARG A 162 -9.08 2.27 11.74
C ARG A 162 -9.53 0.89 11.32
N ILE A 163 -10.26 0.22 12.20
CA ILE A 163 -10.84 -1.08 11.92
C ILE A 163 -12.17 -0.85 11.21
N LEU A 164 -12.30 -1.36 9.98
CA LEU A 164 -13.54 -1.28 9.22
C LEU A 164 -14.47 -2.45 9.54
N LYS A 165 -13.90 -3.63 9.76
CA LYS A 165 -14.66 -4.85 10.00
C LYS A 165 -13.83 -5.84 10.82
N ARG A 166 -14.52 -6.57 11.69
CA ARG A 166 -13.95 -7.68 12.45
C ARG A 166 -14.74 -8.94 12.13
N VAL A 167 -14.07 -10.01 11.77
CA VAL A 167 -14.67 -11.32 11.51
C VAL A 167 -13.77 -12.37 12.13
N ASP A 168 -14.31 -13.12 13.09
CA ASP A 168 -13.55 -14.09 13.88
C ASP A 168 -12.31 -13.46 14.53
N ASN A 169 -11.13 -13.93 14.14
CA ASN A 169 -9.84 -13.43 14.60
C ASN A 169 -9.14 -12.51 13.58
N LEU A 170 -9.89 -11.98 12.59
CA LEU A 170 -9.35 -11.11 11.56
C LEU A 170 -9.96 -9.72 11.64
N GLU A 171 -9.14 -8.73 11.39
CA GLU A 171 -9.51 -7.32 11.31
C GLU A 171 -9.15 -6.75 9.94
N MET A 172 -10.14 -6.15 9.28
CA MET A 172 -9.92 -5.35 8.09
C MET A 172 -9.66 -3.92 8.48
N LEU A 173 -8.55 -3.37 8.04
CA LEU A 173 -8.07 -2.03 8.35
C LEU A 173 -8.18 -1.11 7.14
N GLU A 174 -8.61 0.12 7.39
CA GLU A 174 -8.31 1.26 6.52
C GLU A 174 -7.09 1.98 7.08
N ILE A 175 -6.09 2.21 6.24
CA ILE A 175 -4.81 2.79 6.64
C ILE A 175 -4.53 4.03 5.78
N ARG A 176 -4.15 5.14 6.42
CA ARG A 176 -3.68 6.36 5.77
C ARG A 176 -2.23 6.61 6.12
N LEU A 177 -1.41 6.78 5.09
CA LEU A 177 0.01 7.07 5.27
C LEU A 177 0.27 8.57 5.31
N GLU A 178 0.84 9.05 6.40
CA GLU A 178 1.41 10.41 6.46
C GLU A 178 2.86 10.46 5.96
N THR A 179 3.55 9.33 6.02
CA THR A 179 4.90 9.14 5.47
C THR A 179 4.93 7.90 4.57
N GLY A 180 5.84 7.87 3.59
CA GLY A 180 5.98 6.74 2.67
C GLY A 180 7.35 6.06 2.85
N ARG A 181 7.57 5.31 3.92
CA ARG A 181 8.81 4.57 4.14
C ARG A 181 8.75 3.21 3.46
N HIS A 182 9.91 2.65 3.18
CA HIS A 182 10.03 1.32 2.58
C HIS A 182 9.35 0.27 3.47
N HIS A 183 8.40 -0.49 2.92
CA HIS A 183 7.58 -1.50 3.59
C HIS A 183 6.83 -0.98 4.85
N GLN A 184 6.49 0.31 4.92
CA GLN A 184 6.07 0.97 6.15
C GLN A 184 4.93 0.24 6.87
N ILE A 185 3.79 0.01 6.21
CA ILE A 185 2.62 -0.64 6.81
C ILE A 185 3.01 -2.01 7.35
N ARG A 186 3.70 -2.80 6.54
CA ARG A 186 4.13 -4.16 6.84
C ARG A 186 4.99 -4.21 8.10
N VAL A 187 6.00 -3.33 8.18
CA VAL A 187 6.95 -3.27 9.30
C VAL A 187 6.26 -2.79 10.57
N GLN A 188 5.44 -1.73 10.48
CA GLN A 188 4.77 -1.18 11.65
C GLN A 188 3.72 -2.13 12.22
N MET A 189 2.98 -2.87 11.38
CA MET A 189 2.03 -3.89 11.85
C MET A 189 2.75 -5.10 12.44
N ALA A 190 3.78 -5.61 11.78
CA ALA A 190 4.55 -6.75 12.29
C ALA A 190 5.29 -6.44 13.60
N GLY A 191 5.87 -5.23 13.70
CA GLY A 191 6.55 -4.77 14.91
C GLY A 191 5.62 -4.61 16.12
N ARG A 192 4.30 -4.50 15.89
CA ARG A 192 3.24 -4.49 16.90
C ARG A 192 2.67 -5.88 17.19
N GLY A 193 3.30 -6.94 16.70
CA GLY A 193 2.83 -8.31 16.91
C GLY A 193 1.59 -8.68 16.09
N THR A 194 1.11 -7.81 15.21
CA THR A 194 -0.07 -8.04 14.36
C THR A 194 0.30 -7.96 12.87
N PRO A 195 1.18 -8.85 12.37
CA PRO A 195 1.56 -8.84 10.97
C PRO A 195 0.36 -8.98 10.05
N LEU A 196 0.48 -8.44 8.86
CA LEU A 196 -0.57 -8.56 7.86
C LEU A 196 -0.71 -10.02 7.40
N VAL A 197 -1.94 -10.43 7.16
CA VAL A 197 -2.25 -11.76 6.63
C VAL A 197 -1.59 -11.91 5.25
N GLY A 198 -0.90 -13.03 5.03
CA GLY A 198 -0.17 -13.29 3.78
C GLY A 198 1.20 -12.62 3.66
N ASP A 199 1.63 -11.80 4.62
CA ASP A 199 2.96 -11.20 4.58
C ASP A 199 4.06 -12.19 4.97
N ARG A 200 4.63 -12.87 3.97
CA ARG A 200 5.71 -13.86 4.14
C ARG A 200 7.04 -13.24 4.59
N LYS A 201 7.20 -11.92 4.50
CA LYS A 201 8.49 -11.26 4.81
C LYS A 201 8.58 -10.82 6.25
N TYR A 202 7.48 -10.35 6.82
CA TYR A 202 7.41 -9.80 8.18
C TYR A 202 6.51 -10.62 9.09
N GLY A 203 5.62 -11.48 8.55
CA GLY A 203 4.85 -12.45 9.30
C GLY A 203 5.70 -13.63 9.75
N LYS A 204 5.43 -14.20 10.94
CA LYS A 204 5.99 -15.49 11.36
C LYS A 204 5.14 -16.61 10.78
N VAL A 205 5.78 -17.54 10.09
CA VAL A 205 5.16 -18.55 9.21
C VAL A 205 4.41 -19.67 9.96
N GLU A 206 4.45 -19.74 11.28
CA GLU A 206 4.17 -21.01 11.99
C GLU A 206 2.69 -21.41 12.14
N ASN A 207 1.71 -20.56 11.82
CA ASN A 207 0.30 -20.95 12.00
C ASN A 207 -0.71 -20.26 11.07
N TYR A 208 -0.36 -19.92 9.85
CA TYR A 208 -1.33 -19.31 8.94
C TYR A 208 -1.97 -20.37 8.03
N VAL A 209 -3.23 -20.64 8.32
CA VAL A 209 -4.08 -21.53 7.53
C VAL A 209 -4.21 -20.96 6.11
N ASP A 210 -3.79 -21.74 5.12
CA ASP A 210 -3.85 -21.40 3.69
C ASP A 210 -5.28 -21.14 3.15
N ASN A 211 -6.30 -21.20 4.00
CA ASN A 211 -7.71 -21.08 3.62
C ASN A 211 -8.32 -19.68 3.76
N VAL A 212 -7.56 -18.65 4.17
CA VAL A 212 -8.09 -17.27 4.27
C VAL A 212 -8.14 -16.57 2.92
N ASP A 213 -7.56 -17.17 1.90
CA ASP A 213 -7.35 -16.59 0.57
C ASP A 213 -8.62 -16.21 -0.20
N ASN A 214 -9.82 -16.56 0.25
CA ASN A 214 -10.93 -16.50 -0.68
C ASN A 214 -12.19 -15.74 -0.27
N LEU A 215 -12.52 -15.57 1.00
CA LEU A 215 -13.84 -14.99 1.33
C LEU A 215 -13.76 -13.50 1.70
N LEU A 216 -12.85 -13.12 2.58
CA LEU A 216 -12.68 -11.72 2.99
C LEU A 216 -12.02 -10.87 1.92
N ALA A 217 -10.96 -11.39 1.28
CA ALA A 217 -10.30 -10.70 0.17
C ALA A 217 -11.28 -10.48 -0.99
N LYS A 218 -12.05 -11.48 -1.41
CA LYS A 218 -13.04 -11.34 -2.49
C LYS A 218 -14.22 -10.42 -2.14
N GLN A 219 -14.65 -10.35 -0.89
CA GLN A 219 -15.69 -9.41 -0.45
C GLN A 219 -15.19 -7.97 -0.40
N VAL A 220 -13.89 -7.75 -0.18
CA VAL A 220 -13.27 -6.42 -0.18
C VAL A 220 -13.19 -5.84 -1.59
N PHE A 221 -13.01 -6.69 -2.62
CA PHE A 221 -12.90 -6.27 -4.02
C PHE A 221 -14.14 -5.61 -4.61
N ALA A 222 -15.31 -5.80 -4.02
CA ALA A 222 -16.58 -5.42 -4.65
C ALA A 222 -16.97 -3.94 -4.46
N HIS A 223 -16.30 -3.12 -3.66
CA HIS A 223 -16.97 -1.91 -3.15
C HIS A 223 -16.27 -0.56 -3.31
N PHE A 224 -15.07 -0.39 -3.85
CA PHE A 224 -14.46 0.95 -3.89
C PHE A 224 -13.71 1.29 -5.17
N TYR A 225 -14.46 1.72 -6.20
CA TYR A 225 -13.94 2.59 -7.24
C TYR A 225 -14.58 3.98 -7.09
N TYR A 226 -13.84 4.94 -6.57
CA TYR A 226 -14.26 6.34 -6.62
C TYR A 226 -13.12 7.20 -7.15
N ILE A 227 -13.23 7.60 -8.40
CA ILE A 227 -12.42 8.65 -9.01
C ILE A 227 -13.35 9.85 -9.13
N SER A 228 -13.16 10.88 -8.33
CA SER A 228 -13.89 12.13 -8.48
C SER A 228 -13.35 12.92 -9.67
N GLY A 229 -14.25 13.44 -10.45
CA GLY A 229 -14.15 14.00 -11.79
C GLY A 229 -13.18 15.18 -12.03
N PRO A 230 -13.25 15.82 -13.21
CA PRO A 230 -12.12 16.37 -13.97
C PRO A 230 -11.51 17.70 -13.49
N HIS A 231 -11.83 18.22 -12.34
CA HIS A 231 -11.27 19.50 -11.86
C HIS A 231 -10.50 19.47 -10.53
N SER A 232 -10.36 18.30 -9.91
CA SER A 232 -9.47 18.14 -8.76
C SER A 232 -8.93 16.71 -8.73
N TYR A 233 -7.66 16.53 -9.11
CA TYR A 233 -6.91 15.28 -8.90
C TYR A 233 -6.70 14.99 -7.39
N GLN A 234 -7.62 15.43 -6.54
CA GLN A 234 -7.45 15.49 -5.09
C GLN A 234 -7.72 14.18 -4.35
N GLN A 235 -8.30 13.15 -4.99
CA GLN A 235 -8.56 11.89 -4.31
C GLN A 235 -8.32 10.70 -5.24
N VAL A 236 -7.07 10.29 -5.36
CA VAL A 236 -6.76 8.93 -5.84
C VAL A 236 -6.72 8.04 -4.61
N ALA A 237 -7.82 7.36 -4.33
CA ALA A 237 -7.83 6.31 -3.31
C ALA A 237 -7.08 5.12 -3.88
N VAL A 238 -5.87 4.88 -3.40
CA VAL A 238 -5.09 3.69 -3.73
C VAL A 238 -5.49 2.60 -2.75
N HIS A 239 -6.33 1.67 -3.19
CA HIS A 239 -6.68 0.50 -2.40
C HIS A 239 -5.62 -0.58 -2.63
N THR A 240 -5.00 -0.98 -1.56
CA THR A 240 -3.96 -2.00 -1.56
C THR A 240 -4.39 -3.13 -0.66
N ILE A 241 -4.38 -4.34 -1.16
CA ILE A 241 -4.67 -5.55 -0.39
C ILE A 241 -3.38 -6.35 -0.27
N PHE A 242 -3.06 -6.71 0.95
CA PHE A 242 -2.00 -7.66 1.26
C PHE A 242 -2.58 -9.04 1.45
#